data_d91d890d0def53cf97917d6aadffe352
#
_entry.id   d91d890d0def53cf97917d6aadffe352
#
_cell.length_a   1.000
_cell.length_b   1.000
_cell.length_c   1.000
_cell.angle_alpha   90.00
_cell.angle_beta   90.00
_cell.angle_gamma   90.00
#
_symmetry.space_group_name_H-M   'P 1'
#
loop_
_entity.id
_entity.type
_entity.pdbx_description
1 polymer ?
#
loop_
_entity_poly.entity_id
_entity_poly.type
_entity_poly.pdbx_seq_one_letter_code
_entity_poly.pdbx_strand_id
1 'polypeptide(L)'
;MKNSIKRLREYGRLCGPSGGEIFFRRAASIEKRLEKLEKLDKPEDKKKLNITFDTASRSGKDVLTINNLYLSYGTKEIFNNLNLSIKYQDRLCLVGDNGVGKSTLIKEILKGNNSIKLGSNIKIGYIPQEIEFEDINLSVLEEARKYFIGPEQYLRSALFKYLFAGENIHKKIKYLSGGEKVRLKIFCLIQNSYNFLILDEPTNHIDIDTREMLEESLQEFTGTILFVSHDRYFINKIANSIIEIKNKNITRYIGNYDDYREKINKI
;
A
#
# COMPACT_ATOMS: atom_id res chain seq x y z
N MET A 1 -5.57 5.92 29.42
CA MET A 1 -4.97 5.54 30.72
C MET A 1 -4.60 6.73 31.60
N LYS A 2 -3.78 7.70 31.16
CA LYS A 2 -3.40 8.89 31.99
C LYS A 2 -4.61 9.67 32.53
N ASN A 3 -5.66 9.87 31.74
CA ASN A 3 -6.90 10.52 32.19
C ASN A 3 -7.69 9.68 33.21
N SER A 4 -7.64 8.37 33.11
CA SER A 4 -8.30 7.47 34.07
C SER A 4 -7.61 7.49 35.43
N ILE A 5 -6.27 7.58 35.46
CA ILE A 5 -5.48 7.72 36.69
C ILE A 5 -5.82 9.04 37.42
N LYS A 6 -5.90 10.13 36.66
CA LYS A 6 -6.26 11.45 37.22
C LYS A 6 -7.66 11.45 37.85
N ARG A 7 -8.65 10.87 37.16
CA ARG A 7 -10.02 10.71 37.69
C ARG A 7 -10.07 9.84 38.94
N LEU A 8 -9.40 8.70 38.97
CA LEU A 8 -9.35 7.83 40.14
C LEU A 8 -8.72 8.52 41.37
N ARG A 9 -7.69 9.32 41.17
CA ARG A 9 -7.08 10.11 42.24
C ARG A 9 -8.00 11.21 42.76
N GLU A 10 -8.76 11.88 41.87
CA GLU A 10 -9.79 12.84 42.28
C GLU A 10 -10.90 12.19 43.09
N TYR A 11 -11.44 11.05 42.65
CA TYR A 11 -12.43 10.28 43.44
C TYR A 11 -11.89 9.82 44.76
N GLY A 12 -10.64 9.38 44.85
CA GLY A 12 -9.99 9.01 46.10
C GLY A 12 -9.89 10.16 47.09
N ARG A 13 -9.69 11.42 46.62
CA ARG A 13 -9.67 12.60 47.50
C ARG A 13 -11.06 12.99 47.97
N LEU A 14 -12.10 12.81 47.15
CA LEU A 14 -13.50 13.15 47.48
C LEU A 14 -14.13 12.15 48.48
N CYS A 15 -13.70 10.88 48.48
CA CYS A 15 -14.26 9.84 49.32
C CYS A 15 -13.69 9.79 50.75
N GLY A 16 -12.74 10.66 51.11
CA GLY A 16 -12.13 10.72 52.46
C GLY A 16 -11.22 9.54 52.83
N PRO A 17 -10.65 9.53 54.05
CA PRO A 17 -9.56 8.60 54.40
C PRO A 17 -9.96 7.12 54.35
N SER A 18 -11.20 6.77 54.68
CA SER A 18 -11.64 5.36 54.78
C SER A 18 -12.17 4.79 53.44
N GLY A 19 -12.63 5.63 52.51
CA GLY A 19 -13.21 5.19 51.22
C GLY A 19 -12.27 5.40 50.02
N GLY A 20 -11.31 6.31 50.13
CA GLY A 20 -10.42 6.70 49.06
C GLY A 20 -9.31 5.68 48.73
N GLU A 21 -8.95 4.80 49.70
CA GLU A 21 -7.83 3.89 49.55
C GLU A 21 -7.97 2.90 48.39
N ILE A 22 -9.17 2.48 48.08
CA ILE A 22 -9.48 1.58 46.94
C ILE A 22 -9.18 2.27 45.60
N PHE A 23 -9.50 3.54 45.50
CA PHE A 23 -9.26 4.33 44.27
C PHE A 23 -7.78 4.64 44.06
N PHE A 24 -7.04 4.90 45.15
CA PHE A 24 -5.57 5.08 45.10
C PHE A 24 -4.86 3.79 44.73
N ARG A 25 -5.27 2.63 45.28
CA ARG A 25 -4.71 1.32 44.87
C ARG A 25 -4.96 0.99 43.41
N ARG A 26 -6.16 1.29 42.89
CA ARG A 26 -6.47 1.13 41.47
C ARG A 26 -5.65 2.07 40.60
N ALA A 27 -5.49 3.33 40.95
CA ALA A 27 -4.64 4.28 40.25
C ALA A 27 -3.18 3.80 40.20
N ALA A 28 -2.62 3.35 41.33
CA ALA A 28 -1.25 2.82 41.39
C ALA A 28 -1.07 1.53 40.56
N SER A 29 -2.08 0.65 40.51
CA SER A 29 -2.05 -0.54 39.65
C SER A 29 -2.02 -0.17 38.14
N ILE A 30 -2.80 0.83 37.73
CA ILE A 30 -2.79 1.31 36.34
C ILE A 30 -1.48 2.01 36.04
N GLU A 31 -0.91 2.80 36.94
CA GLU A 31 0.40 3.41 36.80
C GLU A 31 1.52 2.38 36.60
N LYS A 32 1.58 1.34 37.46
CA LYS A 32 2.53 0.24 37.28
C LYS A 32 2.39 -0.47 35.93
N ARG A 33 1.16 -0.59 35.44
CA ARG A 33 0.89 -1.15 34.10
C ARG A 33 1.38 -0.23 33.00
N LEU A 34 1.17 1.09 33.14
CA LEU A 34 1.64 2.11 32.22
C LEU A 34 3.17 2.17 32.15
N GLU A 35 3.85 2.13 33.33
CA GLU A 35 5.31 2.06 33.42
C GLU A 35 5.89 0.80 32.78
N LYS A 36 5.20 -0.34 32.91
CA LYS A 36 5.59 -1.58 32.21
C LYS A 36 5.43 -1.46 30.71
N LEU A 37 4.36 -0.81 30.22
CA LEU A 37 4.15 -0.54 28.82
C LEU A 37 5.19 0.47 28.29
N GLU A 38 5.45 1.56 29.01
CA GLU A 38 6.47 2.54 28.65
C GLU A 38 7.92 1.98 28.70
N LYS A 39 8.17 0.95 29.52
CA LYS A 39 9.45 0.21 29.50
C LYS A 39 9.57 -0.79 28.35
N LEU A 40 8.44 -1.27 27.82
CA LEU A 40 8.40 -2.12 26.63
C LEU A 40 8.50 -1.29 25.34
N ASP A 41 8.17 0.01 25.40
CA ASP A 41 8.15 0.95 24.27
C ASP A 41 9.37 1.88 24.18
N LYS A 42 10.47 1.59 24.87
CA LYS A 42 11.76 2.13 24.47
C LYS A 42 12.41 1.17 23.48
N PRO A 43 12.25 1.39 22.16
CA PRO A 43 13.19 0.83 21.21
C PRO A 43 14.52 1.51 21.54
N GLU A 44 15.54 0.71 21.87
CA GLU A 44 16.92 1.13 21.70
C GLU A 44 17.02 1.80 20.33
N ASP A 45 17.69 2.93 20.26
CA ASP A 45 17.87 3.77 19.08
C ASP A 45 17.77 2.96 17.80
N LYS A 46 16.67 3.18 17.08
CA LYS A 46 16.52 2.68 15.70
C LYS A 46 17.69 3.27 14.93
N LYS A 47 18.82 2.57 14.86
CA LYS A 47 19.73 2.72 13.74
C LYS A 47 18.81 2.62 12.53
N LYS A 48 18.54 3.77 11.88
CA LYS A 48 17.88 3.82 10.59
C LYS A 48 18.69 2.88 9.70
N LEU A 49 18.21 1.65 9.56
CA LEU A 49 18.66 0.80 8.48
C LEU A 49 18.16 1.55 7.24
N ASN A 50 19.06 2.35 6.65
CA ASN A 50 18.87 2.86 5.32
C ASN A 50 18.80 1.62 4.43
N ILE A 51 17.59 1.13 4.20
CA ILE A 51 17.32 0.23 3.10
C ILE A 51 17.32 1.17 1.89
N THR A 52 18.51 1.37 1.33
CA THR A 52 18.61 1.89 -0.01
C THR A 52 17.97 0.84 -0.90
N PHE A 53 16.80 1.15 -1.44
CA PHE A 53 16.27 0.45 -2.57
C PHE A 53 17.38 0.48 -3.62
N ASP A 54 17.95 -0.67 -3.95
CA ASP A 54 18.83 -0.77 -5.10
C ASP A 54 17.99 -0.29 -6.27
N THR A 55 18.28 0.92 -6.72
CA THR A 55 17.56 1.53 -7.81
C THR A 55 17.73 0.63 -9.01
N ALA A 56 16.67 -0.11 -9.35
CA ALA A 56 16.56 -0.70 -10.67
C ALA A 56 17.07 0.35 -11.65
N SER A 57 17.88 -0.07 -12.60
CA SER A 57 18.40 0.84 -13.61
C SER A 57 17.27 1.76 -14.05
N ARG A 58 17.49 3.06 -13.91
CA ARG A 58 16.49 4.12 -14.17
C ARG A 58 15.76 3.77 -15.47
N SER A 59 14.43 3.69 -15.43
CA SER A 59 13.61 3.61 -16.64
C SER A 59 13.89 4.81 -17.54
N GLY A 60 13.70 4.66 -18.82
CA GLY A 60 13.68 5.79 -19.75
C GLY A 60 12.65 6.85 -19.32
N LYS A 61 12.66 8.02 -19.91
CA LYS A 61 11.71 9.12 -19.63
C LYS A 61 10.26 8.69 -19.88
N ASP A 62 10.03 7.91 -20.93
CA ASP A 62 8.72 7.35 -21.28
C ASP A 62 8.64 5.93 -20.72
N VAL A 63 7.64 5.68 -19.87
CA VAL A 63 7.40 4.40 -19.20
C VAL A 63 6.42 3.53 -19.97
N LEU A 64 5.33 4.14 -20.41
CA LEU A 64 4.28 3.49 -21.18
C LEU A 64 3.68 4.48 -22.17
N THR A 65 3.45 4.03 -23.40
CA THR A 65 2.70 4.79 -24.42
C THR A 65 1.64 3.89 -25.02
N ILE A 66 0.40 4.33 -24.99
CA ILE A 66 -0.74 3.68 -25.65
C ILE A 66 -1.16 4.60 -26.79
N ASN A 67 -1.21 4.06 -28.00
CA ASN A 67 -1.63 4.79 -29.18
C ASN A 67 -2.81 4.09 -29.86
N ASN A 68 -3.91 4.81 -30.02
CA ASN A 68 -5.09 4.37 -30.74
C ASN A 68 -5.58 2.99 -30.33
N LEU A 69 -5.69 2.72 -29.00
CA LEU A 69 -6.16 1.45 -28.51
C LEU A 69 -7.67 1.31 -28.72
N TYR A 70 -8.04 0.28 -29.50
CA TYR A 70 -9.41 -0.19 -29.66
C TYR A 70 -9.58 -1.48 -28.87
N LEU A 71 -10.57 -1.54 -28.02
CA LEU A 71 -10.84 -2.73 -27.21
C LEU A 71 -12.34 -3.00 -27.11
N SER A 72 -12.73 -4.23 -27.38
CA SER A 72 -14.11 -4.70 -27.24
C SER A 72 -14.17 -6.08 -26.61
N TYR A 73 -15.22 -6.34 -25.85
CA TYR A 73 -15.59 -7.66 -25.36
C TYR A 73 -16.93 -8.08 -25.98
N GLY A 74 -16.87 -9.04 -26.91
CA GLY A 74 -18.02 -9.39 -27.73
C GLY A 74 -18.52 -8.18 -28.50
N THR A 75 -19.78 -7.81 -28.32
CA THR A 75 -20.40 -6.63 -28.94
C THR A 75 -20.20 -5.34 -28.15
N LYS A 76 -19.66 -5.42 -26.91
CA LYS A 76 -19.46 -4.23 -26.08
C LYS A 76 -18.09 -3.61 -26.32
N GLU A 77 -18.10 -2.44 -26.94
CA GLU A 77 -16.90 -1.61 -27.10
C GLU A 77 -16.54 -0.95 -25.75
N ILE A 78 -15.31 -1.18 -25.31
CA ILE A 78 -14.77 -0.64 -24.04
C ILE A 78 -13.99 0.64 -24.29
N PHE A 79 -13.06 0.61 -25.25
CA PHE A 79 -12.28 1.77 -25.65
C PHE A 79 -12.32 1.96 -27.15
N ASN A 80 -12.34 3.24 -27.55
CA ASN A 80 -12.32 3.65 -28.95
C ASN A 80 -11.27 4.74 -29.12
N ASN A 81 -10.14 4.37 -29.73
CA ASN A 81 -9.03 5.30 -29.99
C ASN A 81 -8.40 5.90 -28.70
N LEU A 82 -8.22 5.04 -27.67
CA LEU A 82 -7.62 5.49 -26.40
C LEU A 82 -6.13 5.78 -26.59
N ASN A 83 -5.70 6.95 -26.14
CA ASN A 83 -4.31 7.40 -26.14
C ASN A 83 -3.88 7.77 -24.74
N LEU A 84 -2.75 7.21 -24.25
CA LEU A 84 -2.21 7.47 -22.91
C LEU A 84 -0.69 7.46 -22.95
N SER A 85 -0.06 8.43 -22.29
CA SER A 85 1.38 8.46 -22.06
C SER A 85 1.66 8.56 -20.56
N ILE A 86 2.49 7.66 -20.06
CA ILE A 86 2.96 7.62 -18.67
C ILE A 86 4.47 7.86 -18.67
N LYS A 87 4.89 8.82 -17.87
CA LYS A 87 6.30 9.21 -17.75
C LYS A 87 6.91 8.70 -16.45
N TYR A 88 8.23 8.73 -16.39
CA TYR A 88 8.99 8.39 -15.18
C TYR A 88 8.54 9.25 -13.98
N GLN A 89 8.33 8.60 -12.84
CA GLN A 89 7.81 9.19 -11.59
C GLN A 89 6.36 9.70 -11.65
N ASP A 90 5.62 9.41 -12.71
CA ASP A 90 4.17 9.60 -12.68
C ASP A 90 3.54 8.69 -11.61
N ARG A 91 2.62 9.23 -10.84
CA ARG A 91 1.78 8.52 -9.85
C ARG A 91 0.33 8.72 -10.23
N LEU A 92 -0.17 7.81 -11.07
CA LEU A 92 -1.45 7.95 -11.78
C LEU A 92 -2.53 7.11 -11.11
N CYS A 93 -3.64 7.73 -10.74
CA CYS A 93 -4.83 6.99 -10.32
C CYS A 93 -5.85 6.95 -11.47
N LEU A 94 -6.32 5.74 -11.82
CA LEU A 94 -7.44 5.54 -12.75
C LEU A 94 -8.76 5.67 -11.98
N VAL A 95 -9.59 6.61 -12.36
CA VAL A 95 -10.94 6.81 -11.81
C VAL A 95 -12.01 6.66 -12.89
N GLY A 96 -13.23 6.37 -12.47
CA GLY A 96 -14.38 6.21 -13.36
C GLY A 96 -15.37 5.21 -12.77
N ASP A 97 -16.57 5.13 -13.33
CA ASP A 97 -17.64 4.27 -12.86
C ASP A 97 -17.26 2.78 -12.90
N ASN A 98 -18.03 1.93 -12.22
CA ASN A 98 -17.80 0.50 -12.30
C ASN A 98 -18.12 -0.02 -13.70
N GLY A 99 -17.24 -0.88 -14.21
CA GLY A 99 -17.40 -1.49 -15.54
C GLY A 99 -17.01 -0.61 -16.73
N VAL A 100 -16.38 0.57 -16.51
CA VAL A 100 -15.87 1.43 -17.61
C VAL A 100 -14.59 0.92 -18.27
N GLY A 101 -13.94 -0.11 -17.68
CA GLY A 101 -12.75 -0.73 -18.27
C GLY A 101 -11.44 -0.48 -17.52
N LYS A 102 -11.44 -0.01 -16.25
CA LYS A 102 -10.21 0.22 -15.46
C LYS A 102 -9.33 -1.02 -15.38
N SER A 103 -9.84 -2.11 -14.80
CA SER A 103 -9.08 -3.38 -14.67
C SER A 103 -8.83 -4.04 -16.04
N THR A 104 -9.67 -3.77 -17.04
CA THR A 104 -9.46 -4.23 -18.40
C THR A 104 -8.25 -3.55 -19.02
N LEU A 105 -8.10 -2.23 -18.85
CA LEU A 105 -6.93 -1.48 -19.31
C LEU A 105 -5.64 -2.00 -18.65
N ILE A 106 -5.67 -2.26 -17.33
CA ILE A 106 -4.56 -2.87 -16.61
C ILE A 106 -4.19 -4.22 -17.21
N LYS A 107 -5.17 -5.10 -17.44
CA LYS A 107 -4.93 -6.43 -18.05
C LYS A 107 -4.32 -6.34 -19.45
N GLU A 108 -4.77 -5.39 -20.27
CA GLU A 108 -4.18 -5.19 -21.60
C GLU A 108 -2.75 -4.64 -21.53
N ILE A 109 -2.44 -3.77 -20.58
CA ILE A 109 -1.06 -3.30 -20.34
C ILE A 109 -0.15 -4.47 -19.97
N LEU A 110 -0.63 -5.37 -19.09
CA LEU A 110 0.16 -6.53 -18.62
C LEU A 110 0.36 -7.59 -19.70
N LYS A 111 -0.64 -7.81 -20.58
CA LYS A 111 -0.54 -8.77 -21.69
C LYS A 111 0.42 -8.30 -22.78
N GLY A 112 0.56 -6.99 -22.97
CA GLY A 112 1.19 -6.39 -24.13
C GLY A 112 0.29 -6.47 -25.37
N ASN A 113 0.19 -5.36 -26.08
CA ASN A 113 -0.62 -5.21 -27.31
C ASN A 113 0.17 -4.33 -28.26
N ASN A 114 -0.06 -4.47 -29.57
CA ASN A 114 0.62 -3.65 -30.60
C ASN A 114 0.41 -2.13 -30.41
N SER A 115 -0.73 -1.75 -29.82
CA SER A 115 -1.04 -0.36 -29.45
C SER A 115 -0.34 0.11 -28.18
N ILE A 116 0.30 -0.80 -27.41
CA ILE A 116 0.89 -0.53 -26.11
C ILE A 116 2.40 -0.74 -26.18
N LYS A 117 3.16 0.33 -25.96
CA LYS A 117 4.62 0.28 -25.97
C LYS A 117 5.17 0.60 -24.59
N LEU A 118 5.96 -0.31 -24.04
CA LEU A 118 6.75 -0.07 -22.83
C LEU A 118 8.04 0.64 -23.20
N GLY A 119 8.48 1.55 -22.34
CA GLY A 119 9.76 2.20 -22.43
C GLY A 119 10.94 1.24 -22.22
N SER A 120 12.15 1.74 -22.40
CA SER A 120 13.37 0.94 -22.17
C SER A 120 13.54 0.59 -20.69
N ASN A 121 14.01 -0.65 -20.43
CA ASN A 121 14.30 -1.17 -19.09
C ASN A 121 13.12 -1.14 -18.12
N ILE A 122 11.88 -1.21 -18.59
CA ILE A 122 10.69 -1.28 -17.72
C ILE A 122 10.55 -2.69 -17.16
N LYS A 123 10.46 -2.76 -15.83
CA LYS A 123 10.12 -3.96 -15.06
C LYS A 123 8.83 -3.68 -14.29
N ILE A 124 7.75 -4.36 -14.69
CA ILE A 124 6.42 -4.16 -14.11
C ILE A 124 6.25 -5.07 -12.89
N GLY A 125 5.92 -4.48 -11.73
CA GLY A 125 5.38 -5.18 -10.57
C GLY A 125 3.87 -5.01 -10.51
N TYR A 126 3.12 -6.08 -10.29
CA TYR A 126 1.66 -6.04 -10.29
C TYR A 126 1.07 -6.59 -8.98
N ILE A 127 0.14 -5.82 -8.40
CA ILE A 127 -0.73 -6.25 -7.31
C ILE A 127 -2.15 -6.34 -7.86
N PRO A 128 -2.68 -7.54 -8.08
CA PRO A 128 -4.08 -7.74 -8.47
C PRO A 128 -5.02 -7.48 -7.30
N GLN A 129 -6.30 -7.30 -7.60
CA GLN A 129 -7.36 -7.18 -6.61
C GLN A 129 -7.45 -8.42 -5.70
N GLU A 130 -7.30 -9.62 -6.27
CA GLU A 130 -7.17 -10.88 -5.52
C GLU A 130 -5.72 -11.36 -5.60
N ILE A 131 -5.06 -11.47 -4.44
CA ILE A 131 -3.66 -11.86 -4.37
C ILE A 131 -3.53 -13.36 -4.29
N GLU A 132 -2.88 -13.92 -5.29
CA GLU A 132 -2.50 -15.32 -5.37
C GLU A 132 -0.98 -15.49 -5.27
N PHE A 133 -0.56 -16.60 -4.68
CA PHE A 133 0.82 -17.06 -4.60
C PHE A 133 0.92 -18.43 -5.28
N GLU A 134 2.04 -18.69 -5.92
CA GLU A 134 2.28 -19.95 -6.66
C GLU A 134 2.20 -21.18 -5.75
N ASP A 135 2.77 -21.09 -4.55
CA ASP A 135 2.72 -22.15 -3.55
C ASP A 135 2.22 -21.62 -2.20
N ILE A 136 0.97 -21.92 -1.90
CA ILE A 136 0.31 -21.51 -0.66
C ILE A 136 0.77 -22.31 0.58
N ASN A 137 1.54 -23.37 0.42
CA ASN A 137 2.06 -24.18 1.51
C ASN A 137 3.39 -23.67 2.06
N LEU A 138 4.07 -22.77 1.34
CA LEU A 138 5.25 -22.08 1.83
C LEU A 138 4.88 -21.17 3.00
N SER A 139 5.84 -20.98 3.90
CA SER A 139 5.78 -19.95 4.94
C SER A 139 6.08 -18.57 4.36
N VAL A 140 5.72 -17.53 5.12
CA VAL A 140 6.07 -16.14 4.78
C VAL A 140 7.58 -16.00 4.56
N LEU A 141 8.40 -16.61 5.43
CA LEU A 141 9.85 -16.54 5.35
C LEU A 141 10.37 -17.22 4.07
N GLU A 142 9.85 -18.40 3.72
CA GLU A 142 10.26 -19.14 2.53
C GLU A 142 9.87 -18.39 1.25
N GLU A 143 8.67 -17.84 1.19
CA GLU A 143 8.26 -17.03 0.03
C GLU A 143 9.11 -15.77 -0.10
N ALA A 144 9.29 -15.03 0.99
CA ALA A 144 10.10 -13.82 1.01
C ALA A 144 11.56 -14.09 0.62
N ARG A 145 12.09 -15.27 0.96
CA ARG A 145 13.46 -15.70 0.63
C ARG A 145 13.73 -15.79 -0.85
N LYS A 146 12.72 -16.08 -1.67
CA LYS A 146 12.86 -16.13 -3.13
C LYS A 146 13.31 -14.79 -3.73
N TYR A 147 13.00 -13.70 -3.05
CA TYR A 147 13.20 -12.33 -3.55
C TYR A 147 14.29 -11.56 -2.81
N PHE A 148 14.69 -12.03 -1.63
CA PHE A 148 15.66 -11.33 -0.77
C PHE A 148 17.04 -11.96 -0.85
N ILE A 149 18.04 -11.16 -1.21
CA ILE A 149 19.45 -11.57 -1.24
C ILE A 149 20.12 -11.09 0.05
N GLY A 150 20.66 -12.02 0.86
CA GLY A 150 21.36 -11.69 2.09
C GLY A 150 21.13 -12.70 3.22
N PRO A 151 21.80 -12.52 4.38
CA PRO A 151 21.60 -13.36 5.57
C PRO A 151 20.17 -13.31 6.10
N GLU A 152 19.71 -14.40 6.67
CA GLU A 152 18.32 -14.54 7.18
C GLU A 152 17.96 -13.50 8.24
N GLN A 153 18.91 -13.11 9.09
CA GLN A 153 18.67 -12.07 10.11
C GLN A 153 18.21 -10.74 9.49
N TYR A 154 18.77 -10.36 8.33
CA TYR A 154 18.34 -9.14 7.62
C TYR A 154 16.98 -9.31 6.95
N LEU A 155 16.69 -10.51 6.42
CA LEU A 155 15.36 -10.84 5.91
C LEU A 155 14.29 -10.73 7.01
N ARG A 156 14.57 -11.29 8.19
CA ARG A 156 13.67 -11.17 9.35
C ARG A 156 13.46 -9.71 9.77
N SER A 157 14.54 -8.92 9.80
CA SER A 157 14.45 -7.48 10.07
C SER A 157 13.68 -6.70 9.02
N ALA A 158 13.81 -7.09 7.76
CA ALA A 158 13.05 -6.50 6.66
C ALA A 158 11.55 -6.87 6.77
N LEU A 159 11.23 -8.14 6.99
CA LEU A 159 9.85 -8.61 7.19
C LEU A 159 9.16 -7.97 8.39
N PHE A 160 9.91 -7.64 9.44
CA PHE A 160 9.38 -6.92 10.60
C PHE A 160 8.73 -5.58 10.23
N LYS A 161 9.28 -4.84 9.27
CA LYS A 161 8.70 -3.58 8.76
C LYS A 161 7.35 -3.78 8.10
N TYR A 162 7.10 -4.99 7.58
CA TYR A 162 5.83 -5.39 6.97
C TYR A 162 4.92 -6.12 7.96
N LEU A 163 5.14 -5.90 9.26
CA LEU A 163 4.35 -6.45 10.36
C LEU A 163 4.39 -7.98 10.46
N PHE A 164 5.45 -8.63 9.92
CA PHE A 164 5.72 -10.04 10.16
C PHE A 164 6.82 -10.18 11.22
N ALA A 165 6.42 -10.57 12.43
CA ALA A 165 7.31 -10.71 13.58
C ALA A 165 7.13 -12.04 14.29
N GLY A 166 8.18 -12.53 14.97
CA GLY A 166 8.14 -13.74 15.78
C GLY A 166 7.69 -14.96 14.98
N GLU A 167 6.70 -15.69 15.48
CA GLU A 167 6.15 -16.89 14.86
C GLU A 167 5.39 -16.62 13.55
N ASN A 168 4.93 -15.38 13.31
CA ASN A 168 4.17 -15.04 12.12
C ASN A 168 4.95 -15.24 10.81
N ILE A 169 6.29 -15.17 10.86
CA ILE A 169 7.12 -15.44 9.67
C ILE A 169 7.10 -16.90 9.22
N HIS A 170 6.76 -17.83 10.13
CA HIS A 170 6.64 -19.26 9.84
C HIS A 170 5.22 -19.68 9.47
N LYS A 171 4.24 -18.73 9.54
CA LYS A 171 2.87 -18.97 9.14
C LYS A 171 2.80 -19.27 7.64
N LYS A 172 2.10 -20.33 7.27
CA LYS A 172 1.92 -20.69 5.85
C LYS A 172 0.99 -19.71 5.15
N ILE A 173 1.26 -19.43 3.89
CA ILE A 173 0.53 -18.45 3.06
C ILE A 173 -0.98 -18.74 3.00
N LYS A 174 -1.37 -20.01 2.98
CA LYS A 174 -2.79 -20.42 3.00
C LYS A 174 -3.56 -19.97 4.24
N TYR A 175 -2.87 -19.67 5.33
CA TYR A 175 -3.48 -19.19 6.58
C TYR A 175 -3.39 -17.67 6.76
N LEU A 176 -2.80 -16.97 5.80
CA LEU A 176 -2.72 -15.51 5.83
C LEU A 176 -4.09 -14.87 5.57
N SER A 177 -4.39 -13.81 6.32
CA SER A 177 -5.51 -12.91 6.01
C SER A 177 -5.26 -12.16 4.70
N GLY A 178 -6.29 -11.52 4.14
CA GLY A 178 -6.16 -10.68 2.95
C GLY A 178 -5.09 -9.60 3.12
N GLY A 179 -5.11 -8.86 4.24
CA GLY A 179 -4.11 -7.84 4.55
C GLY A 179 -2.69 -8.40 4.69
N GLU A 180 -2.51 -9.55 5.36
CA GLU A 180 -1.21 -10.23 5.44
C GLU A 180 -0.68 -10.63 4.06
N LYS A 181 -1.55 -11.11 3.16
CA LYS A 181 -1.17 -11.42 1.77
C LYS A 181 -0.73 -10.17 1.01
N VAL A 182 -1.44 -9.04 1.18
CA VAL A 182 -1.05 -7.74 0.60
C VAL A 182 0.34 -7.34 1.09
N ARG A 183 0.60 -7.38 2.40
CA ARG A 183 1.90 -7.03 2.99
C ARG A 183 3.04 -7.88 2.44
N LEU A 184 2.84 -9.20 2.36
CA LEU A 184 3.85 -10.11 1.79
C LEU A 184 4.09 -9.83 0.32
N LYS A 185 3.04 -9.59 -0.47
CA LYS A 185 3.17 -9.27 -1.90
C LYS A 185 3.92 -7.98 -2.15
N ILE A 186 3.64 -6.93 -1.36
CA ILE A 186 4.37 -5.66 -1.43
C ILE A 186 5.84 -5.87 -1.10
N PHE A 187 6.14 -6.60 -0.02
CA PHE A 187 7.52 -6.97 0.31
C PHE A 187 8.23 -7.60 -0.88
N CYS A 188 7.64 -8.66 -1.46
CA CYS A 188 8.23 -9.36 -2.61
C CYS A 188 8.44 -8.44 -3.82
N LEU A 189 7.49 -7.55 -4.09
CA LEU A 189 7.60 -6.61 -5.21
C LEU A 189 8.73 -5.59 -5.01
N ILE A 190 8.87 -5.06 -3.81
CA ILE A 190 9.91 -4.06 -3.53
C ILE A 190 11.30 -4.68 -3.60
N GLN A 191 11.47 -5.94 -3.17
CA GLN A 191 12.75 -6.65 -3.27
C GLN A 191 13.19 -6.98 -4.71
N ASN A 192 12.27 -7.00 -5.66
CA ASN A 192 12.52 -7.39 -7.05
C ASN A 192 12.99 -6.25 -7.97
N SER A 193 13.35 -5.10 -7.44
CA SER A 193 13.82 -3.95 -8.24
C SER A 193 12.90 -3.60 -9.41
N TYR A 194 11.58 -3.68 -9.23
CA TYR A 194 10.61 -3.14 -10.19
C TYR A 194 10.70 -1.62 -10.23
N ASN A 195 10.46 -1.04 -11.40
CA ASN A 195 10.47 0.42 -11.60
C ASN A 195 9.13 0.99 -12.10
N PHE A 196 8.17 0.11 -12.37
CA PHE A 196 6.78 0.47 -12.68
C PHE A 196 5.83 -0.43 -11.90
N LEU A 197 5.09 0.12 -10.94
CA LEU A 197 4.09 -0.60 -10.15
C LEU A 197 2.69 -0.36 -10.71
N ILE A 198 1.94 -1.45 -10.86
CA ILE A 198 0.52 -1.43 -11.21
C ILE A 198 -0.26 -2.06 -10.06
N LEU A 199 -1.26 -1.34 -9.51
CA LEU A 199 -2.03 -1.77 -8.35
C LEU A 199 -3.52 -1.70 -8.69
N ASP A 200 -4.24 -2.81 -8.55
CA ASP A 200 -5.69 -2.88 -8.78
C ASP A 200 -6.43 -3.02 -7.45
N GLU A 201 -7.04 -1.92 -6.96
CA GLU A 201 -7.77 -1.81 -5.68
C GLU A 201 -6.99 -2.35 -4.45
N PRO A 202 -5.73 -1.90 -4.21
CA PRO A 202 -4.87 -2.48 -3.20
C PRO A 202 -5.32 -2.19 -1.76
N THR A 203 -6.25 -1.28 -1.56
CA THR A 203 -6.80 -0.87 -0.25
C THR A 203 -8.05 -1.65 0.14
N ASN A 204 -8.58 -2.53 -0.73
CA ASN A 204 -9.78 -3.28 -0.44
C ASN A 204 -9.53 -4.37 0.60
N HIS A 205 -10.41 -4.44 1.61
CA HIS A 205 -10.40 -5.48 2.66
C HIS A 205 -9.12 -5.59 3.49
N ILE A 206 -8.33 -4.51 3.59
CA ILE A 206 -7.15 -4.45 4.44
C ILE A 206 -7.44 -3.64 5.72
N ASP A 207 -6.75 -3.99 6.81
CA ASP A 207 -6.78 -3.26 8.07
C ASP A 207 -6.00 -1.93 7.99
N ILE A 208 -6.20 -1.07 8.99
CA ILE A 208 -5.59 0.28 9.03
C ILE A 208 -4.06 0.19 9.04
N ASP A 209 -3.48 -0.73 9.82
CA ASP A 209 -2.02 -0.86 9.94
C ASP A 209 -1.39 -1.29 8.60
N THR A 210 -2.05 -2.22 7.88
CA THR A 210 -1.64 -2.66 6.54
C THR A 210 -1.73 -1.52 5.53
N ARG A 211 -2.78 -0.68 5.64
CA ARG A 211 -2.95 0.47 4.78
C ARG A 211 -1.86 1.52 5.00
N GLU A 212 -1.55 1.87 6.26
CA GLU A 212 -0.48 2.80 6.60
C GLU A 212 0.87 2.31 6.07
N MET A 213 1.19 1.03 6.26
CA MET A 213 2.40 0.40 5.74
C MET A 213 2.46 0.46 4.20
N LEU A 214 1.33 0.20 3.50
CA LEU A 214 1.25 0.32 2.05
C LEU A 214 1.52 1.75 1.59
N GLU A 215 0.89 2.74 2.23
CA GLU A 215 1.06 4.15 1.94
C GLU A 215 2.52 4.59 2.09
N GLU A 216 3.17 4.23 3.20
CA GLU A 216 4.59 4.51 3.46
C GLU A 216 5.49 3.87 2.39
N SER A 217 5.28 2.59 2.11
CA SER A 217 6.06 1.86 1.09
C SER A 217 5.94 2.48 -0.30
N LEU A 218 4.74 2.93 -0.69
CA LEU A 218 4.51 3.58 -1.98
C LEU A 218 5.08 5.01 -2.02
N GLN A 219 5.11 5.73 -0.90
CA GLN A 219 5.74 7.05 -0.83
C GLN A 219 7.27 6.96 -1.00
N GLU A 220 7.89 5.95 -0.40
CA GLU A 220 9.34 5.69 -0.54
C GLU A 220 9.72 5.16 -1.92
N PHE A 221 8.78 4.58 -2.67
CA PHE A 221 9.03 4.05 -3.99
C PHE A 221 9.35 5.18 -4.99
N THR A 222 10.51 5.11 -5.62
CA THR A 222 11.04 6.15 -6.53
C THR A 222 10.63 5.94 -8.00
N GLY A 223 9.99 4.83 -8.32
CA GLY A 223 9.52 4.51 -9.67
C GLY A 223 8.17 5.13 -10.02
N THR A 224 7.59 4.63 -11.09
CA THR A 224 6.28 5.06 -11.62
C THR A 224 5.16 4.17 -11.04
N ILE A 225 4.01 4.74 -10.75
CA ILE A 225 2.86 4.02 -10.18
C ILE A 225 1.63 4.29 -11.02
N LEU A 226 0.93 3.23 -11.43
CA LEU A 226 -0.42 3.27 -11.99
C LEU A 226 -1.34 2.47 -11.06
N PHE A 227 -2.41 3.06 -10.56
CA PHE A 227 -3.27 2.35 -9.65
C PHE A 227 -4.76 2.68 -9.82
N VAL A 228 -5.61 1.75 -9.42
CA VAL A 228 -7.04 1.93 -9.25
C VAL A 228 -7.33 1.94 -7.76
N SER A 229 -8.10 2.90 -7.28
CA SER A 229 -8.64 2.89 -5.92
C SER A 229 -9.91 3.72 -5.84
N HIS A 230 -10.80 3.34 -4.94
CA HIS A 230 -11.98 4.11 -4.55
C HIS A 230 -11.77 4.90 -3.25
N ASP A 231 -10.65 4.72 -2.60
CA ASP A 231 -10.29 5.40 -1.37
C ASP A 231 -9.70 6.77 -1.64
N ARG A 232 -10.49 7.81 -1.37
CA ARG A 232 -10.12 9.21 -1.63
C ARG A 232 -8.88 9.64 -0.85
N TYR A 233 -8.75 9.18 0.39
CA TYR A 233 -7.61 9.54 1.23
C TYR A 233 -6.32 8.94 0.66
N PHE A 234 -6.36 7.65 0.30
CA PHE A 234 -5.25 6.97 -0.35
C PHE A 234 -4.87 7.64 -1.67
N ILE A 235 -5.86 7.99 -2.52
CA ILE A 235 -5.61 8.68 -3.79
C ILE A 235 -4.93 10.02 -3.55
N ASN A 236 -5.43 10.85 -2.62
CA ASN A 236 -4.84 12.15 -2.30
C ASN A 236 -3.39 12.04 -1.81
N LYS A 237 -3.06 10.97 -1.09
CA LYS A 237 -1.73 10.76 -0.52
C LYS A 237 -0.71 10.27 -1.54
N ILE A 238 -1.13 9.51 -2.54
CA ILE A 238 -0.23 8.83 -3.48
C ILE A 238 -0.22 9.46 -4.88
N ALA A 239 -1.37 9.90 -5.41
CA ALA A 239 -1.47 10.38 -6.79
C ALA A 239 -0.89 11.80 -6.97
N ASN A 240 -0.20 12.00 -8.09
CA ASN A 240 0.14 13.33 -8.61
C ASN A 240 -0.62 13.67 -9.90
N SER A 241 -1.37 12.71 -10.44
CA SER A 241 -2.28 12.91 -11.58
C SER A 241 -3.43 11.91 -11.51
N ILE A 242 -4.59 12.34 -11.96
CA ILE A 242 -5.80 11.51 -12.08
C ILE A 242 -6.10 11.29 -13.56
N ILE A 243 -6.44 10.06 -13.92
CA ILE A 243 -6.94 9.70 -15.25
C ILE A 243 -8.39 9.28 -15.09
N GLU A 244 -9.30 10.10 -15.57
CA GLU A 244 -10.72 9.76 -15.63
C GLU A 244 -11.03 8.97 -16.90
N ILE A 245 -11.66 7.80 -16.71
CA ILE A 245 -12.24 7.03 -17.82
C ILE A 245 -13.73 7.31 -17.87
N LYS A 246 -14.19 7.98 -18.92
CA LYS A 246 -15.60 8.34 -19.12
C LYS A 246 -15.94 8.29 -20.62
N ASN A 247 -17.10 7.71 -20.94
CA ASN A 247 -17.58 7.62 -22.34
C ASN A 247 -16.53 7.04 -23.30
N LYS A 248 -15.86 5.95 -22.90
CA LYS A 248 -14.81 5.23 -23.67
C LYS A 248 -13.54 6.05 -23.95
N ASN A 249 -13.43 7.23 -23.39
CA ASN A 249 -12.29 8.15 -23.51
C ASN A 249 -11.61 8.32 -22.17
N ILE A 250 -10.40 8.87 -22.21
CA ILE A 250 -9.66 9.24 -21.01
C ILE A 250 -9.36 10.74 -21.01
N THR A 251 -9.38 11.30 -19.80
CA THR A 251 -8.95 12.68 -19.56
C THR A 251 -7.96 12.68 -18.41
N ARG A 252 -6.80 13.32 -18.60
CA ARG A 252 -5.78 13.45 -17.55
C ARG A 252 -5.92 14.79 -16.84
N TYR A 253 -5.98 14.74 -15.51
CA TYR A 253 -5.97 15.89 -14.61
C TYR A 253 -4.68 15.87 -13.80
N ILE A 254 -3.92 16.95 -13.82
CA ILE A 254 -2.73 17.11 -12.99
C ILE A 254 -3.18 17.54 -11.61
N GLY A 255 -2.61 16.93 -10.57
CA GLY A 255 -2.95 17.12 -9.17
C GLY A 255 -3.52 15.86 -8.51
N ASN A 256 -3.93 15.99 -7.26
CA ASN A 256 -4.52 14.92 -6.46
C ASN A 256 -6.04 14.79 -6.70
N TYR A 257 -6.73 14.00 -5.87
CA TYR A 257 -8.18 13.79 -6.02
C TYR A 257 -9.00 15.05 -5.74
N ASP A 258 -8.57 15.89 -4.81
CA ASP A 258 -9.28 17.13 -4.47
C ASP A 258 -9.16 18.14 -5.61
N ASP A 259 -7.97 18.30 -6.21
CA ASP A 259 -7.75 19.12 -7.40
C ASP A 259 -8.62 18.66 -8.59
N TYR A 260 -8.73 17.34 -8.77
CA TYR A 260 -9.60 16.74 -9.79
C TYR A 260 -11.07 17.10 -9.55
N ARG A 261 -11.56 16.96 -8.30
CA ARG A 261 -12.95 17.29 -7.93
C ARG A 261 -13.28 18.76 -8.14
N GLU A 262 -12.37 19.65 -7.80
CA GLU A 262 -12.56 21.08 -8.06
C GLU A 262 -12.69 21.40 -9.56
N LYS A 263 -11.89 20.75 -10.39
CA LYS A 263 -11.93 20.96 -11.86
C LYS A 263 -13.23 20.46 -12.47
N ILE A 264 -13.73 19.29 -12.03
CA ILE A 264 -15.02 18.76 -12.54
C ILE A 264 -16.20 19.62 -12.09
N ASN A 265 -16.20 20.12 -10.85
CA ASN A 265 -17.30 20.94 -10.34
C ASN A 265 -17.36 22.34 -10.97
N LYS A 266 -16.32 22.77 -11.71
CA LYS A 266 -16.26 24.04 -12.46
C LYS A 266 -16.67 23.92 -13.92
N ILE A 267 -16.88 22.71 -14.41
CA ILE A 267 -17.39 22.38 -15.77
C ILE A 267 -18.90 22.12 -15.67
#